data_f9e6e0d083d24dc7ac91d67250cfd42d
#
_entry.id   f9e6e0d083d24dc7ac91d67250cfd42d
#
_cell.length_a   1.000
_cell.length_b   1.000
_cell.length_c   1.000
_cell.angle_alpha   90.00
_cell.angle_beta   90.00
_cell.angle_gamma   90.00
#
_symmetry.space_group_name_H-M   'P 1'
#
loop_
_entity.id
_entity.type
_entity.pdbx_description
1 polymer ?
#
loop_
_entity_poly.entity_id
_entity_poly.type
_entity_poly.pdbx_seq_one_letter_code
_entity_poly.pdbx_strand_id
1 'polypeptide(L)'
;MTAVNENNVVWQNRFKLILLWMIPFGLMILASVIYNLVQSGQISVASKNQGYLIQPPVQLSKLALTSSKEADNIWHGKWTMVIRGGEDCDQGCLDTLLLSRQIHIRLNKEANRTQRLYLSDAAALSPSLSEHLAAEHHYLTVAYSDSPSLAPLDQAVLATAEARQSEAKFILVDPEGWAMMVYSAEHDGAAVLKDLKYLLKYSAER
;
A
#
# COMPACT_ATOMS: atom_id res chain seq x y z
N MET A 1 64.72 -37.84 -1.01
CA MET A 1 64.54 -36.36 -0.83
C MET A 1 63.75 -35.90 -2.01
N THR A 2 62.47 -35.70 -1.79
CA THR A 2 61.52 -35.24 -2.83
C THR A 2 61.62 -33.69 -2.90
N ALA A 3 62.16 -33.16 -3.99
CA ALA A 3 62.18 -31.74 -4.25
C ALA A 3 60.73 -31.26 -4.36
N VAL A 4 60.28 -30.56 -3.34
CA VAL A 4 58.98 -29.83 -3.39
C VAL A 4 59.10 -28.80 -4.49
N ASN A 5 58.29 -28.90 -5.53
CA ASN A 5 58.31 -28.00 -6.67
C ASN A 5 57.80 -26.60 -6.21
N GLU A 6 58.71 -25.69 -5.91
CA GLU A 6 58.44 -24.34 -5.42
C GLU A 6 57.47 -23.56 -6.33
N ASN A 7 57.49 -23.84 -7.62
CA ASN A 7 56.58 -23.20 -8.57
C ASN A 7 55.09 -23.55 -8.29
N ASN A 8 54.81 -24.77 -7.85
CA ASN A 8 53.44 -25.18 -7.51
C ASN A 8 52.94 -24.50 -6.23
N VAL A 9 53.81 -24.26 -5.26
CA VAL A 9 53.44 -23.57 -4.02
C VAL A 9 53.14 -22.10 -4.28
N VAL A 10 53.97 -21.45 -5.09
CA VAL A 10 53.78 -20.04 -5.48
C VAL A 10 52.48 -19.87 -6.30
N TRP A 11 52.21 -20.81 -7.22
CA TRP A 11 50.98 -20.75 -8.03
C TRP A 11 49.74 -21.01 -7.20
N GLN A 12 49.76 -21.94 -6.27
CA GLN A 12 48.66 -22.19 -5.33
C GLN A 12 48.37 -20.97 -4.42
N ASN A 13 49.41 -20.31 -3.94
CA ASN A 13 49.24 -19.12 -3.11
C ASN A 13 48.64 -17.91 -3.90
N ARG A 14 49.08 -17.72 -5.14
CA ARG A 14 48.50 -16.72 -6.03
C ARG A 14 47.02 -17.00 -6.35
N PHE A 15 46.69 -18.28 -6.59
CA PHE A 15 45.33 -18.70 -6.83
C PHE A 15 44.44 -18.44 -5.61
N LYS A 16 44.91 -18.75 -4.38
CA LYS A 16 44.18 -18.44 -3.14
C LYS A 16 43.96 -16.93 -2.96
N LEU A 17 44.93 -16.11 -3.28
CA LEU A 17 44.80 -14.66 -3.20
C LEU A 17 43.75 -14.13 -4.21
N ILE A 18 43.78 -14.64 -5.46
CA ILE A 18 42.77 -14.30 -6.47
C ILE A 18 41.37 -14.72 -6.01
N LEU A 19 41.23 -15.89 -5.45
CA LEU A 19 39.96 -16.44 -4.96
C LEU A 19 39.44 -15.62 -3.76
N LEU A 20 40.33 -15.15 -2.88
CA LEU A 20 40.00 -14.30 -1.75
C LEU A 20 39.39 -12.95 -2.21
N TRP A 21 39.88 -12.40 -3.31
CA TRP A 21 39.36 -11.14 -3.88
C TRP A 21 38.15 -11.37 -4.76
N MET A 22 38.06 -12.49 -5.48
CA MET A 22 36.91 -12.79 -6.35
C MET A 22 35.61 -12.98 -5.57
N ILE A 23 35.63 -13.52 -4.35
CA ILE A 23 34.42 -13.73 -3.55
C ILE A 23 33.71 -12.41 -3.24
N PRO A 24 34.33 -11.41 -2.60
CA PRO A 24 33.64 -10.17 -2.27
C PRO A 24 33.20 -9.39 -3.51
N PHE A 25 34.02 -9.34 -4.57
CA PHE A 25 33.64 -8.67 -5.81
C PHE A 25 32.48 -9.41 -6.53
N GLY A 26 32.49 -10.74 -6.55
CA GLY A 26 31.41 -11.55 -7.11
C GLY A 26 30.08 -11.33 -6.37
N LEU A 27 30.11 -11.28 -5.04
CA LEU A 27 28.93 -10.97 -4.22
C LEU A 27 28.41 -9.55 -4.48
N MET A 28 29.29 -8.56 -4.66
CA MET A 28 28.89 -7.19 -4.94
C MET A 28 28.24 -7.07 -6.34
N ILE A 29 28.78 -7.76 -7.33
CA ILE A 29 28.17 -7.81 -8.68
C ILE A 29 26.80 -8.50 -8.61
N LEU A 30 26.71 -9.64 -7.94
CA LEU A 30 25.47 -10.39 -7.76
C LEU A 30 24.40 -9.53 -7.05
N ALA A 31 24.78 -8.85 -5.99
CA ALA A 31 23.87 -7.93 -5.28
C ALA A 31 23.39 -6.79 -6.18
N SER A 32 24.28 -6.22 -6.99
CA SER A 32 23.93 -5.18 -7.95
C SER A 32 22.95 -5.67 -9.03
N VAL A 33 23.17 -6.89 -9.53
CA VAL A 33 22.27 -7.51 -10.51
C VAL A 33 20.90 -7.76 -9.90
N ILE A 34 20.84 -8.35 -8.71
CA ILE A 34 19.56 -8.59 -7.98
C ILE A 34 18.84 -7.26 -7.74
N TYR A 35 19.57 -6.23 -7.28
CA TYR A 35 19.00 -4.90 -7.06
C TYR A 35 18.37 -4.32 -8.35
N ASN A 36 19.06 -4.41 -9.48
CA ASN A 36 18.52 -3.94 -10.77
C ASN A 36 17.30 -4.75 -11.22
N LEU A 37 17.30 -6.08 -11.01
CA LEU A 37 16.16 -6.94 -11.35
C LEU A 37 14.93 -6.64 -10.49
N VAL A 38 15.11 -6.31 -9.21
CA VAL A 38 14.04 -5.86 -8.31
C VAL A 38 13.52 -4.48 -8.74
N GLN A 39 14.42 -3.53 -9.02
CA GLN A 39 14.05 -2.18 -9.48
C GLN A 39 13.30 -2.19 -10.82
N SER A 40 13.66 -3.08 -11.74
CA SER A 40 12.98 -3.23 -13.03
C SER A 40 11.66 -4.01 -12.94
N GLY A 41 11.26 -4.46 -11.74
CA GLY A 41 10.02 -5.21 -11.53
C GLY A 41 10.04 -6.65 -12.07
N GLN A 42 11.17 -7.14 -12.57
CA GLN A 42 11.30 -8.51 -13.09
C GLN A 42 11.29 -9.57 -11.99
N ILE A 43 11.67 -9.18 -10.77
CA ILE A 43 11.58 -10.03 -9.59
C ILE A 43 10.74 -9.31 -8.55
N SER A 44 9.55 -9.84 -8.25
CA SER A 44 8.76 -9.38 -7.12
C SER A 44 9.33 -10.01 -5.84
N VAL A 45 9.85 -9.17 -4.95
CA VAL A 45 10.14 -9.63 -3.58
C VAL A 45 8.80 -9.94 -2.93
N ALA A 46 8.61 -11.18 -2.50
CA ALA A 46 7.37 -11.59 -1.84
C ALA A 46 7.13 -10.70 -0.62
N SER A 47 6.21 -9.76 -0.75
CA SER A 47 5.77 -8.94 0.37
C SER A 47 4.87 -9.78 1.27
N LYS A 48 4.93 -9.55 2.58
CA LYS A 48 4.02 -10.20 3.53
C LYS A 48 2.59 -9.66 3.43
N ASN A 49 2.40 -8.57 2.68
CA ASN A 49 1.12 -7.92 2.49
C ASN A 49 0.22 -8.75 1.58
N GLN A 50 -1.05 -8.78 1.91
CA GLN A 50 -2.08 -9.36 1.05
C GLN A 50 -2.49 -8.35 -0.03
N GLY A 51 -2.62 -7.08 0.35
CA GLY A 51 -2.92 -5.98 -0.58
C GLY A 51 -1.76 -5.64 -1.51
N TYR A 52 -2.07 -5.05 -2.65
CA TYR A 52 -1.09 -4.61 -3.66
C TYR A 52 -0.50 -3.26 -3.30
N LEU A 53 0.82 -3.19 -3.24
CA LEU A 53 1.52 -1.93 -2.97
C LEU A 53 1.45 -0.97 -4.15
N ILE A 54 1.11 0.29 -3.86
CA ILE A 54 1.21 1.41 -4.81
C ILE A 54 2.67 1.84 -4.87
N GLN A 55 3.25 1.81 -6.05
CA GLN A 55 4.66 2.19 -6.26
C GLN A 55 4.79 3.11 -7.47
N PRO A 56 5.24 4.37 -7.28
CA PRO A 56 5.54 5.02 -6.00
C PRO A 56 4.26 5.37 -5.20
N PRO A 57 4.32 5.47 -3.86
CA PRO A 57 3.19 5.87 -3.05
C PRO A 57 2.76 7.31 -3.37
N VAL A 58 1.45 7.60 -3.27
CA VAL A 58 0.87 8.91 -3.58
C VAL A 58 0.52 9.65 -2.30
N GLN A 59 0.98 10.89 -2.17
CA GLN A 59 0.70 11.71 -0.98
C GLN A 59 -0.63 12.45 -1.11
N LEU A 60 -1.61 12.08 -0.29
CA LEU A 60 -2.94 12.66 -0.26
C LEU A 60 -3.07 13.83 0.72
N SER A 61 -2.16 13.96 1.68
CA SER A 61 -2.18 15.06 2.67
C SER A 61 -2.01 16.45 2.05
N LYS A 62 -1.53 16.52 0.81
CA LYS A 62 -1.39 17.76 0.04
C LYS A 62 -2.61 18.11 -0.81
N LEU A 63 -3.59 17.21 -0.90
CA LEU A 63 -4.81 17.47 -1.66
C LEU A 63 -5.71 18.43 -0.90
N ALA A 64 -6.31 19.36 -1.64
CA ALA A 64 -7.37 20.22 -1.11
C ALA A 64 -8.64 19.37 -0.94
N LEU A 65 -8.88 18.87 0.26
CA LEU A 65 -10.07 18.11 0.59
C LEU A 65 -11.05 18.99 1.35
N THR A 66 -12.31 18.99 0.89
CA THR A 66 -13.41 19.54 1.65
C THR A 66 -14.14 18.40 2.35
N SER A 67 -14.25 18.46 3.66
CA SER A 67 -14.87 17.39 4.45
C SER A 67 -16.14 17.86 5.15
N SER A 68 -17.04 16.94 5.37
CA SER A 68 -18.23 17.13 6.22
C SER A 68 -17.90 17.27 7.72
N LYS A 69 -16.70 16.93 8.13
CA LYS A 69 -16.14 17.12 9.47
C LYS A 69 -14.87 17.96 9.33
N GLU A 70 -14.54 18.80 10.32
CA GLU A 70 -13.43 19.76 10.29
C GLU A 70 -12.22 19.29 9.47
N ALA A 71 -11.96 20.00 8.35
CA ALA A 71 -11.12 19.53 7.25
C ALA A 71 -9.62 19.56 7.53
N ASP A 72 -9.18 20.25 8.58
CA ASP A 72 -7.75 20.55 8.74
C ASP A 72 -6.90 19.32 9.03
N ASN A 73 -7.51 18.13 9.25
CA ASN A 73 -6.73 17.01 9.67
C ASN A 73 -7.32 15.61 9.41
N ILE A 74 -7.82 15.37 8.18
CA ILE A 74 -8.48 14.10 7.84
C ILE A 74 -7.58 12.88 8.09
N TRP A 75 -6.27 13.00 7.91
CA TRP A 75 -5.33 11.88 7.94
C TRP A 75 -4.71 11.62 9.33
N HIS A 76 -4.87 12.51 10.28
CA HIS A 76 -4.06 12.56 11.49
C HIS A 76 -4.03 11.29 12.32
N GLY A 77 -2.85 10.66 12.28
CA GLY A 77 -2.48 9.58 13.16
C GLY A 77 -3.27 8.29 12.96
N LYS A 78 -4.11 8.19 11.91
CA LYS A 78 -4.97 7.02 11.68
C LYS A 78 -4.74 6.37 10.33
N TRP A 79 -4.68 5.06 10.33
CA TRP A 79 -4.77 4.29 9.12
C TRP A 79 -6.16 4.44 8.51
N THR A 80 -6.23 4.84 7.26
CA THR A 80 -7.49 5.22 6.60
C THR A 80 -7.81 4.26 5.47
N MET A 81 -8.98 3.63 5.54
CA MET A 81 -9.56 2.89 4.42
C MET A 81 -10.35 3.89 3.56
N VAL A 82 -9.83 4.23 2.39
CA VAL A 82 -10.43 5.16 1.44
C VAL A 82 -11.22 4.39 0.39
N ILE A 83 -12.51 4.67 0.30
CA ILE A 83 -13.41 4.19 -0.74
C ILE A 83 -13.59 5.34 -1.74
N ARG A 84 -13.18 5.12 -3.00
CA ARG A 84 -13.41 6.08 -4.08
C ARG A 84 -14.84 5.94 -4.58
N GLY A 85 -15.49 7.08 -4.81
CA GLY A 85 -16.82 7.11 -5.40
C GLY A 85 -17.12 8.47 -6.00
N GLY A 86 -18.30 8.59 -6.59
CA GLY A 86 -18.84 9.80 -7.19
C GLY A 86 -20.00 10.39 -6.38
N GLU A 87 -20.95 10.99 -7.10
CA GLU A 87 -22.21 11.50 -6.55
C GLU A 87 -23.09 10.36 -6.02
N ASP A 88 -23.07 9.22 -6.75
CA ASP A 88 -23.81 7.99 -6.42
C ASP A 88 -22.86 6.84 -6.15
N CYS A 89 -23.40 5.77 -5.57
CA CYS A 89 -22.68 4.55 -5.21
C CYS A 89 -23.45 3.36 -5.77
N ASP A 90 -22.84 2.64 -6.71
CA ASP A 90 -23.41 1.41 -7.26
C ASP A 90 -23.33 0.24 -6.27
N GLN A 91 -23.83 -0.93 -6.65
CA GLN A 91 -23.82 -2.10 -5.78
C GLN A 91 -22.41 -2.51 -5.34
N GLY A 92 -21.41 -2.43 -6.23
CA GLY A 92 -20.02 -2.76 -5.89
C GLY A 92 -19.42 -1.80 -4.86
N CYS A 93 -19.75 -0.52 -4.97
CA CYS A 93 -19.41 0.51 -4.01
C CYS A 93 -20.11 0.26 -2.66
N LEU A 94 -21.43 -0.04 -2.63
CA LEU A 94 -22.18 -0.38 -1.41
C LEU A 94 -21.61 -1.61 -0.70
N ASP A 95 -21.26 -2.65 -1.45
CA ASP A 95 -20.63 -3.85 -0.92
C ASP A 95 -19.26 -3.54 -0.30
N THR A 96 -18.50 -2.63 -0.91
CA THR A 96 -17.21 -2.15 -0.39
C THR A 96 -17.38 -1.33 0.89
N LEU A 97 -18.38 -0.48 0.96
CA LEU A 97 -18.74 0.25 2.17
C LEU A 97 -19.10 -0.69 3.32
N LEU A 98 -19.90 -1.71 3.04
CA LEU A 98 -20.27 -2.75 4.02
C LEU A 98 -19.04 -3.53 4.48
N LEU A 99 -18.18 -3.98 3.54
CA LEU A 99 -16.95 -4.69 3.85
C LEU A 99 -16.02 -3.86 4.76
N SER A 100 -15.81 -2.59 4.42
CA SER A 100 -14.98 -1.68 5.23
C SER A 100 -15.52 -1.49 6.64
N ARG A 101 -16.85 -1.43 6.81
CA ARG A 101 -17.53 -1.37 8.11
C ARG A 101 -17.25 -2.64 8.92
N GLN A 102 -17.41 -3.82 8.31
CA GLN A 102 -17.13 -5.10 8.96
C GLN A 102 -15.68 -5.22 9.41
N ILE A 103 -14.73 -4.81 8.58
CA ILE A 103 -13.30 -4.78 8.91
C ILE A 103 -13.07 -3.87 10.12
N HIS A 104 -13.58 -2.64 10.09
CA HIS A 104 -13.43 -1.66 11.16
C HIS A 104 -13.96 -2.18 12.50
N ILE A 105 -15.14 -2.82 12.52
CA ILE A 105 -15.71 -3.46 13.71
C ILE A 105 -14.80 -4.58 14.23
N ARG A 106 -14.23 -5.41 13.35
CA ARG A 106 -13.36 -6.53 13.70
C ARG A 106 -11.99 -6.14 14.23
N LEU A 107 -11.59 -4.88 14.09
CA LEU A 107 -10.37 -4.33 14.70
C LEU A 107 -10.50 -4.16 16.21
N ASN A 108 -11.72 -4.15 16.77
CA ASN A 108 -11.99 -3.99 18.20
C ASN A 108 -11.26 -2.78 18.80
N LYS A 109 -10.38 -3.00 19.77
CA LYS A 109 -9.61 -1.96 20.47
C LYS A 109 -8.70 -1.14 19.54
N GLU A 110 -8.28 -1.68 18.42
CA GLU A 110 -7.45 -0.97 17.43
C GLU A 110 -8.29 -0.10 16.47
N ALA A 111 -9.63 -0.17 16.54
CA ALA A 111 -10.51 0.61 15.67
C ALA A 111 -10.34 2.13 15.85
N ASN A 112 -9.95 2.59 17.04
CA ASN A 112 -9.67 4.01 17.32
C ASN A 112 -8.45 4.56 16.55
N ARG A 113 -7.53 3.68 16.12
CA ARG A 113 -6.33 4.00 15.33
C ARG A 113 -6.58 3.88 13.83
N THR A 114 -7.83 3.55 13.45
CA THR A 114 -8.24 3.41 12.05
C THR A 114 -9.48 4.26 11.78
N GLN A 115 -9.70 4.60 10.53
CA GLN A 115 -10.90 5.29 10.09
C GLN A 115 -11.30 4.87 8.68
N ARG A 116 -12.51 5.23 8.29
CA ARG A 116 -13.06 4.99 6.96
C ARG A 116 -13.39 6.33 6.32
N LEU A 117 -13.06 6.48 5.05
CA LEU A 117 -13.27 7.69 4.29
C LEU A 117 -13.93 7.36 2.95
N TYR A 118 -15.06 7.98 2.67
CA TYR A 118 -15.63 8.04 1.32
C TYR A 118 -15.09 9.28 0.64
N LEU A 119 -14.32 9.11 -0.43
CA LEU A 119 -13.69 10.20 -1.17
C LEU A 119 -14.39 10.36 -2.51
N SER A 120 -15.20 11.40 -2.62
CA SER A 120 -15.98 11.73 -3.82
C SER A 120 -15.27 12.77 -4.67
N ASP A 121 -15.38 12.63 -5.98
CA ASP A 121 -14.99 13.65 -6.96
C ASP A 121 -16.17 14.53 -7.40
N ALA A 122 -17.37 14.27 -6.90
CA ALA A 122 -18.54 15.13 -7.08
C ALA A 122 -18.56 16.28 -6.05
N ALA A 123 -19.25 17.34 -6.38
CA ALA A 123 -19.43 18.49 -5.47
C ALA A 123 -20.31 18.16 -4.25
N ALA A 124 -21.21 17.20 -4.39
CA ALA A 124 -22.09 16.70 -3.33
C ALA A 124 -22.48 15.24 -3.62
N LEU A 125 -22.96 14.54 -2.62
CA LEU A 125 -23.58 13.24 -2.79
C LEU A 125 -25.06 13.39 -3.17
N SER A 126 -25.60 12.39 -3.86
CA SER A 126 -27.04 12.30 -4.06
C SER A 126 -27.78 12.20 -2.72
N PRO A 127 -29.02 12.69 -2.63
CA PRO A 127 -29.80 12.59 -1.41
C PRO A 127 -29.94 11.14 -0.90
N SER A 128 -30.12 10.19 -1.83
CA SER A 128 -30.26 8.75 -1.50
C SER A 128 -28.98 8.18 -0.89
N LEU A 129 -27.81 8.50 -1.44
CA LEU A 129 -26.53 8.04 -0.90
C LEU A 129 -26.24 8.72 0.44
N SER A 130 -26.50 10.02 0.55
CA SER A 130 -26.29 10.77 1.79
C SER A 130 -27.13 10.19 2.94
N GLU A 131 -28.41 9.89 2.70
CA GLU A 131 -29.32 9.26 3.67
C GLU A 131 -28.84 7.86 4.05
N HIS A 132 -28.45 7.03 3.07
CA HIS A 132 -27.91 5.70 3.31
C HIS A 132 -26.64 5.73 4.18
N LEU A 133 -25.69 6.63 3.86
CA LEU A 133 -24.46 6.77 4.63
C LEU A 133 -24.72 7.25 6.06
N ALA A 134 -25.67 8.15 6.25
CA ALA A 134 -26.08 8.65 7.57
C ALA A 134 -26.72 7.53 8.42
N ALA A 135 -27.57 6.69 7.80
CA ALA A 135 -28.26 5.61 8.48
C ALA A 135 -27.35 4.44 8.83
N GLU A 136 -26.49 4.01 7.89
CA GLU A 136 -25.77 2.74 8.00
C GLU A 136 -24.28 2.89 8.32
N HIS A 137 -23.69 4.08 8.11
CA HIS A 137 -22.25 4.28 8.19
C HIS A 137 -21.82 5.43 9.12
N HIS A 138 -22.34 5.50 10.34
CA HIS A 138 -22.12 6.61 11.31
C HIS A 138 -20.65 6.99 11.56
N TYR A 139 -19.71 6.05 11.44
CA TYR A 139 -18.27 6.28 11.61
C TYR A 139 -17.51 6.46 10.30
N LEU A 140 -18.23 6.70 9.20
CA LEU A 140 -17.64 7.06 7.92
C LEU A 140 -17.49 8.58 7.84
N THR A 141 -16.35 9.04 7.38
CA THR A 141 -16.15 10.44 7.00
C THR A 141 -16.37 10.56 5.49
N VAL A 142 -17.01 11.63 5.05
CA VAL A 142 -17.15 11.95 3.63
C VAL A 142 -16.25 13.14 3.34
N ALA A 143 -15.44 13.03 2.29
CA ALA A 143 -14.63 14.12 1.79
C ALA A 143 -14.81 14.26 0.28
N TYR A 144 -14.62 15.48 -0.18
CA TYR A 144 -14.76 15.88 -1.57
C TYR A 144 -13.46 16.47 -2.08
N SER A 145 -13.13 16.19 -3.32
CA SER A 145 -12.06 16.85 -4.05
C SER A 145 -12.41 16.88 -5.53
N ASP A 146 -11.83 17.79 -6.27
CA ASP A 146 -12.02 17.84 -7.72
C ASP A 146 -11.29 16.69 -8.43
N SER A 147 -11.86 16.21 -9.53
CA SER A 147 -11.28 15.12 -10.32
C SER A 147 -9.82 15.36 -10.76
N PRO A 148 -9.41 16.58 -11.19
CA PRO A 148 -8.01 16.85 -11.51
C PRO A 148 -7.05 16.64 -10.33
N SER A 149 -7.44 17.02 -9.13
CA SER A 149 -6.62 16.80 -7.92
C SER A 149 -6.48 15.34 -7.56
N LEU A 150 -7.49 14.52 -7.85
CA LEU A 150 -7.47 13.07 -7.60
C LEU A 150 -6.78 12.26 -8.70
N ALA A 151 -6.52 12.85 -9.87
CA ALA A 151 -5.94 12.14 -11.01
C ALA A 151 -4.65 11.37 -10.69
N PRO A 152 -3.67 11.88 -9.90
CA PRO A 152 -2.48 11.12 -9.56
C PRO A 152 -2.77 9.86 -8.74
N LEU A 153 -3.76 9.93 -7.84
CA LEU A 153 -4.21 8.78 -7.07
C LEU A 153 -4.88 7.76 -7.96
N ASP A 154 -5.84 8.20 -8.77
CA ASP A 154 -6.62 7.34 -9.65
C ASP A 154 -5.71 6.63 -10.69
N GLN A 155 -4.73 7.33 -11.25
CA GLN A 155 -3.73 6.73 -12.14
C GLN A 155 -2.87 5.67 -11.43
N ALA A 156 -2.40 5.94 -10.22
CA ALA A 156 -1.60 4.99 -9.46
C ALA A 156 -2.40 3.74 -9.06
N VAL A 157 -3.68 3.92 -8.70
CA VAL A 157 -4.62 2.83 -8.39
C VAL A 157 -4.89 1.99 -9.63
N LEU A 158 -5.20 2.62 -10.77
CA LEU A 158 -5.44 1.95 -12.05
C LEU A 158 -4.21 1.15 -12.49
N ALA A 159 -3.03 1.76 -12.51
CA ALA A 159 -1.79 1.08 -12.87
C ALA A 159 -1.51 -0.14 -11.99
N THR A 160 -1.80 -0.04 -10.68
CA THR A 160 -1.65 -1.15 -9.74
C THR A 160 -2.69 -2.24 -9.99
N ALA A 161 -3.95 -1.89 -10.25
CA ALA A 161 -5.04 -2.81 -10.50
C ALA A 161 -4.90 -3.51 -11.87
N GLU A 162 -4.54 -2.78 -12.92
CA GLU A 162 -4.31 -3.33 -14.26
C GLU A 162 -3.14 -4.32 -14.28
N ALA A 163 -2.03 -4.00 -13.60
CA ALA A 163 -0.90 -4.90 -13.45
C ALA A 163 -1.29 -6.21 -12.74
N ARG A 164 -2.41 -6.24 -12.02
CA ARG A 164 -2.94 -7.39 -11.30
C ARG A 164 -4.23 -7.96 -11.91
N GLN A 165 -4.73 -7.36 -13.01
CA GLN A 165 -5.96 -7.77 -13.69
C GLN A 165 -7.17 -7.85 -12.76
N SER A 166 -7.30 -6.90 -11.83
CA SER A 166 -8.30 -6.90 -10.79
C SER A 166 -8.86 -5.50 -10.53
N GLU A 167 -10.14 -5.39 -10.19
CA GLU A 167 -10.78 -4.13 -9.82
C GLU A 167 -10.39 -3.69 -8.42
N ALA A 168 -10.05 -2.40 -8.28
CA ALA A 168 -9.77 -1.80 -6.98
C ALA A 168 -11.07 -1.60 -6.19
N LYS A 169 -11.12 -2.08 -4.94
CA LYS A 169 -12.21 -1.83 -3.99
C LYS A 169 -11.93 -0.62 -3.12
N PHE A 170 -10.84 -0.66 -2.38
CA PHE A 170 -10.44 0.46 -1.54
C PHE A 170 -8.93 0.59 -1.43
N ILE A 171 -8.51 1.75 -0.99
CA ILE A 171 -7.12 2.16 -0.86
C ILE A 171 -6.80 2.28 0.62
N LEU A 172 -5.66 1.75 1.05
CA LEU A 172 -5.16 1.96 2.39
C LEU A 172 -4.16 3.11 2.40
N VAL A 173 -4.46 4.08 3.24
CA VAL A 173 -3.67 5.29 3.45
C VAL A 173 -3.10 5.27 4.86
N ASP A 174 -1.83 5.64 4.98
CA ASP A 174 -1.12 5.66 6.26
C ASP A 174 -1.48 6.89 7.11
N PRO A 175 -1.04 6.96 8.38
CA PRO A 175 -1.29 8.08 9.29
C PRO A 175 -0.73 9.44 8.80
N GLU A 176 0.17 9.44 7.83
CA GLU A 176 0.80 10.64 7.25
C GLU A 176 0.15 11.07 5.93
N GLY A 177 -0.86 10.31 5.48
CA GLY A 177 -1.61 10.59 4.26
C GLY A 177 -0.98 10.03 2.98
N TRP A 178 -0.16 8.98 3.08
CA TRP A 178 0.36 8.29 1.91
C TRP A 178 -0.55 7.12 1.51
N ALA A 179 -1.01 7.11 0.28
CA ALA A 179 -1.68 5.96 -0.31
C ALA A 179 -0.66 4.85 -0.56
N MET A 180 -0.77 3.77 0.20
CA MET A 180 0.23 2.71 0.28
C MET A 180 -0.18 1.43 -0.45
N MET A 181 -1.44 1.04 -0.34
CA MET A 181 -1.92 -0.24 -0.86
C MET A 181 -3.31 -0.13 -1.47
N VAL A 182 -3.56 -0.97 -2.46
CA VAL A 182 -4.88 -1.19 -3.07
C VAL A 182 -5.37 -2.59 -2.70
N TYR A 183 -6.62 -2.69 -2.34
CA TYR A 183 -7.33 -3.95 -2.19
C TYR A 183 -8.38 -4.08 -3.29
N SER A 184 -8.44 -5.25 -3.90
CA SER A 184 -9.26 -5.55 -5.05
C SER A 184 -10.38 -6.56 -4.72
N ALA A 185 -11.17 -6.91 -5.71
CA ALA A 185 -12.27 -7.86 -5.57
C ALA A 185 -11.85 -9.25 -5.05
N GLU A 186 -10.61 -9.66 -5.31
CA GLU A 186 -10.06 -10.95 -4.87
C GLU A 186 -9.64 -10.97 -3.39
N HIS A 187 -9.47 -9.79 -2.77
CA HIS A 187 -9.11 -9.71 -1.36
C HIS A 187 -10.37 -9.79 -0.50
N ASP A 188 -10.43 -10.81 0.34
CA ASP A 188 -11.47 -10.91 1.35
C ASP A 188 -11.19 -10.02 2.58
N GLY A 189 -12.19 -9.85 3.43
CA GLY A 189 -12.03 -9.03 4.64
C GLY A 189 -11.00 -9.58 5.63
N ALA A 190 -10.66 -10.87 5.55
CA ALA A 190 -9.64 -11.48 6.41
C ALA A 190 -8.24 -11.09 5.98
N ALA A 191 -7.98 -11.01 4.67
CA ALA A 191 -6.73 -10.54 4.10
C ALA A 191 -6.44 -9.09 4.54
N VAL A 192 -7.42 -8.20 4.37
CA VAL A 192 -7.31 -6.80 4.79
C VAL A 192 -7.08 -6.66 6.29
N LEU A 193 -7.85 -7.40 7.08
CA LEU A 193 -7.74 -7.38 8.54
C LEU A 193 -6.36 -7.86 9.02
N LYS A 194 -5.76 -8.84 8.33
CA LYS A 194 -4.43 -9.35 8.61
C LYS A 194 -3.37 -8.27 8.39
N ASP A 195 -3.44 -7.57 7.25
CA ASP A 195 -2.51 -6.49 6.93
C ASP A 195 -2.65 -5.32 7.90
N LEU A 196 -3.89 -4.86 8.15
CA LEU A 196 -4.14 -3.78 9.11
C LEU A 196 -3.64 -4.12 10.52
N LYS A 197 -3.88 -5.32 11.02
CA LYS A 197 -3.36 -5.74 12.33
C LYS A 197 -1.84 -5.78 12.37
N TYR A 198 -1.21 -6.19 11.26
CA TYR A 198 0.25 -6.16 11.16
C TYR A 198 0.77 -4.73 11.18
N LEU A 199 0.20 -3.83 10.38
CA LEU A 199 0.58 -2.42 10.32
C LEU A 199 0.38 -1.71 11.66
N LEU A 200 -0.77 -1.91 12.29
CA LEU A 200 -1.10 -1.34 13.61
C LEU A 200 -0.14 -1.83 14.72
N LYS A 201 0.33 -3.07 14.64
CA LYS A 201 1.29 -3.62 15.60
C LYS A 201 2.66 -2.95 15.50
N TYR A 202 3.09 -2.56 14.29
CA TYR A 202 4.43 -2.03 14.05
C TYR A 202 4.45 -0.51 13.83
N SER A 203 3.31 0.14 13.63
CA SER A 203 3.21 1.60 13.64
C SER A 203 3.19 2.10 15.08
N ALA A 204 4.07 3.06 15.39
CA ALA A 204 4.09 3.69 16.70
C ALA A 204 2.74 4.36 17.01
N GLU A 205 2.28 4.27 18.26
CA GLU A 205 1.21 5.13 18.77
C GLU A 205 1.78 6.57 18.83
N ARG A 206 1.21 7.46 18.05
CA ARG A 206 1.49 8.90 18.11
C ARG A 206 0.35 9.64 18.75
#